data_21385ee7a1eb0e7697f21c2aca2fec12
#
_entry.id   21385ee7a1eb0e7697f21c2aca2fec12
#
_cell.length_a   1.000
_cell.length_b   1.000
_cell.length_c   1.000
_cell.angle_alpha   90.00
_cell.angle_beta   90.00
_cell.angle_gamma   90.00
#
_symmetry.space_group_name_H-M   'P 1'
#
loop_
_entity.id
_entity.type
_entity.pdbx_description
1 polymer ?
#
loop_
_entity_poly.entity_id
_entity_poly.type
_entity_poly.pdbx_seq_one_letter_code
_entity_poly.pdbx_strand_id
1 'polypeptide(L)'
;MRGTSPGGPTDLVVIRTAHTSPYENLGLEQYLTGQAAPGQCILYLWQNRPTVVIGRNQNVWAECRPEAMEEDGVLLARRLSGGGAVYHDLGNLNFTFIARSALYSVPRHLEVILKSLSLLGIPGEISGRNDLTV
;
A
#
# COMPACT_ATOMS: atom_id res chain seq x y z
N MET A 1 -26.03 26.36 0.84
CA MET A 1 -25.27 25.64 -0.22
C MET A 1 -25.09 24.19 0.20
N ARG A 2 -25.74 23.28 -0.49
CA ARG A 2 -25.52 21.85 -0.24
C ARG A 2 -24.21 21.49 -0.92
N GLY A 3 -23.15 21.26 -0.15
CA GLY A 3 -21.92 20.68 -0.64
C GLY A 3 -22.24 19.28 -1.18
N THR A 4 -22.21 19.11 -2.48
CA THR A 4 -22.21 17.79 -3.10
C THR A 4 -20.95 17.10 -2.64
N SER A 5 -21.08 16.08 -1.79
CA SER A 5 -20.00 15.15 -1.55
C SER A 5 -19.49 14.68 -2.92
N PRO A 6 -18.19 14.72 -3.19
CA PRO A 6 -17.69 14.19 -4.44
C PRO A 6 -18.16 12.74 -4.55
N GLY A 7 -18.82 12.40 -5.63
CA GLY A 7 -19.30 11.05 -5.89
C GLY A 7 -18.15 10.07 -5.76
N GLY A 8 -18.45 8.83 -5.38
CA GLY A 8 -17.47 7.76 -5.39
C GLY A 8 -16.95 7.51 -6.80
N PRO A 9 -15.96 6.59 -6.97
CA PRO A 9 -15.48 6.21 -8.29
C PRO A 9 -16.64 5.63 -9.11
N THR A 10 -16.65 5.96 -10.39
CA THR A 10 -17.59 5.37 -11.36
C THR A 10 -17.10 4.03 -11.88
N ASP A 11 -15.80 3.75 -11.70
CA ASP A 11 -15.16 2.51 -12.13
C ASP A 11 -14.17 2.05 -11.04
N LEU A 12 -14.29 0.79 -10.61
CA LEU A 12 -13.40 0.15 -9.65
C LEU A 12 -12.71 -1.03 -10.31
N VAL A 13 -11.38 -0.96 -10.37
CA VAL A 13 -10.53 -2.05 -10.84
C VAL A 13 -9.81 -2.67 -9.66
N VAL A 14 -9.95 -3.98 -9.47
CA VAL A 14 -9.22 -4.73 -8.45
C VAL A 14 -8.16 -5.60 -9.12
N ILE A 15 -6.91 -5.38 -8.75
CA ILE A 15 -5.77 -6.13 -9.27
C ILE A 15 -5.14 -6.89 -8.11
N ARG A 16 -4.95 -8.20 -8.30
CA ARG A 16 -4.19 -9.05 -7.39
C ARG A 16 -3.08 -9.74 -8.16
N THR A 17 -1.86 -9.68 -7.64
CA THR A 17 -0.72 -10.40 -8.23
C THR A 17 -0.41 -11.67 -7.45
N ALA A 18 0.08 -12.68 -8.17
CA ALA A 18 0.65 -13.89 -7.58
C ALA A 18 2.17 -13.77 -7.38
N HIS A 19 2.78 -12.69 -7.87
CA HIS A 19 4.21 -12.43 -7.71
C HIS A 19 4.52 -12.04 -6.27
N THR A 20 5.66 -12.51 -5.78
CA THR A 20 6.19 -12.18 -4.46
C THR A 20 7.49 -11.39 -4.52
N SER A 21 7.94 -11.04 -5.71
CA SER A 21 9.10 -10.18 -5.93
C SER A 21 8.78 -8.74 -5.57
N PRO A 22 9.51 -8.12 -4.62
CA PRO A 22 9.29 -6.71 -4.27
C PRO A 22 9.54 -5.77 -5.44
N TYR A 23 10.45 -6.12 -6.34
CA TYR A 23 10.81 -5.29 -7.48
C TYR A 23 9.68 -5.25 -8.52
N GLU A 24 9.09 -6.41 -8.81
CA GLU A 24 7.95 -6.50 -9.73
C GLU A 24 6.72 -5.82 -9.13
N ASN A 25 6.44 -6.05 -7.84
CA ASN A 25 5.29 -5.48 -7.16
C ASN A 25 5.37 -3.95 -7.05
N LEU A 26 6.52 -3.41 -6.65
CA LEU A 26 6.73 -1.95 -6.58
C LEU A 26 6.77 -1.32 -7.99
N GLY A 27 7.33 -2.01 -8.97
CA GLY A 27 7.32 -1.57 -10.37
C GLY A 27 5.90 -1.52 -10.93
N LEU A 28 5.06 -2.51 -10.64
CA LEU A 28 3.66 -2.52 -11.04
C LEU A 28 2.86 -1.42 -10.33
N GLU A 29 3.08 -1.21 -9.03
CA GLU A 29 2.46 -0.10 -8.29
C GLU A 29 2.76 1.26 -8.95
N GLN A 30 4.02 1.48 -9.30
CA GLN A 30 4.45 2.69 -10.00
C GLN A 30 3.76 2.83 -11.37
N TYR A 31 3.73 1.77 -12.15
CA TYR A 31 3.07 1.76 -13.46
C TYR A 31 1.57 2.09 -13.33
N LEU A 32 0.87 1.40 -12.43
CA LEU A 32 -0.56 1.61 -12.20
C LEU A 32 -0.88 3.04 -11.74
N THR A 33 0.00 3.64 -10.94
CA THR A 33 -0.15 5.04 -10.49
C THR A 33 -0.21 6.01 -11.68
N GLY A 34 0.52 5.71 -12.76
CA GLY A 34 0.49 6.48 -14.00
C GLY A 34 -0.73 6.21 -14.90
N GLN A 35 -1.46 5.11 -14.66
CA GLN A 35 -2.55 4.65 -15.53
C GLN A 35 -3.95 5.03 -15.05
N ALA A 36 -4.12 5.46 -13.81
CA ALA A 36 -5.44 5.78 -13.26
C ALA A 36 -6.17 6.85 -14.09
N ALA A 37 -7.31 6.47 -14.65
CA ALA A 37 -8.17 7.38 -15.41
C ALA A 37 -9.03 8.27 -14.50
N PRO A 38 -9.55 9.41 -15.00
CA PRO A 38 -10.54 10.17 -14.26
C PRO A 38 -11.77 9.32 -13.91
N GLY A 39 -12.26 9.41 -12.67
CA GLY A 39 -13.37 8.59 -12.20
C GLY A 39 -13.03 7.16 -11.82
N GLN A 40 -11.81 6.70 -12.05
CA GLN A 40 -11.36 5.35 -11.74
C GLN A 40 -10.65 5.29 -10.38
N CYS A 41 -10.90 4.21 -9.64
CA CYS A 41 -10.10 3.80 -8.50
C CYS A 41 -9.55 2.40 -8.75
N ILE A 42 -8.25 2.22 -8.58
CA ILE A 42 -7.59 0.92 -8.66
C ILE A 42 -7.24 0.49 -7.24
N LEU A 43 -7.70 -0.70 -6.85
CA LEU A 43 -7.25 -1.38 -5.64
C LEU A 43 -6.26 -2.48 -6.05
N TYR A 44 -5.02 -2.31 -5.65
CA TYR A 44 -3.95 -3.25 -5.92
C TYR A 44 -3.57 -4.02 -4.66
N LEU A 45 -3.69 -5.36 -4.70
CA LEU A 45 -3.39 -6.28 -3.59
C LEU A 45 -2.16 -7.11 -3.94
N TRP A 46 -1.17 -7.12 -3.04
CA TRP A 46 0.11 -7.75 -3.30
C TRP A 46 0.86 -8.15 -2.02
N GLN A 47 1.76 -9.10 -2.14
CA GLN A 47 2.58 -9.61 -1.05
C GLN A 47 4.03 -9.75 -1.53
N ASN A 48 4.98 -9.54 -0.63
CA ASN A 48 6.39 -9.77 -0.89
C ASN A 48 6.89 -10.97 -0.10
N ARG A 49 7.82 -11.72 -0.66
CA ARG A 49 8.70 -12.58 0.12
C ARG A 49 9.57 -11.71 1.05
N PRO A 50 10.30 -12.30 2.03
CA PRO A 50 11.04 -11.53 3.02
C PRO A 50 11.84 -10.38 2.42
N THR A 51 11.47 -9.15 2.77
CA THR A 51 11.99 -7.93 2.15
C THR A 51 11.96 -6.78 3.14
N VAL A 52 13.04 -6.02 3.24
CA VAL A 52 13.01 -4.67 3.82
C VAL A 52 12.72 -3.66 2.72
N VAL A 53 11.66 -2.90 2.87
CA VAL A 53 11.30 -1.80 1.96
C VAL A 53 11.60 -0.47 2.63
N ILE A 54 12.58 0.24 2.09
CA ILE A 54 12.95 1.57 2.58
C ILE A 54 12.23 2.67 1.83
N GLY A 55 12.04 3.80 2.49
CA GLY A 55 11.47 4.99 1.87
C GLY A 55 12.42 5.64 0.87
N ARG A 56 11.85 6.49 0.01
CA ARG A 56 12.55 7.15 -1.09
C ARG A 56 13.87 7.81 -0.69
N ASN A 57 13.90 8.48 0.45
CA ASN A 57 15.03 9.32 0.87
C ASN A 57 15.86 8.71 2.01
N GLN A 58 15.61 7.44 2.37
CA GLN A 58 16.33 6.80 3.46
C GLN A 58 17.72 6.32 3.03
N ASN A 59 18.67 6.41 3.96
CA ASN A 59 19.99 5.83 3.81
C ASN A 59 19.96 4.36 4.24
N VAL A 60 20.27 3.46 3.32
CA VAL A 60 20.29 2.00 3.55
C VAL A 60 21.14 1.63 4.77
N TRP A 61 22.34 2.18 4.83
CA TRP A 61 23.33 1.86 5.87
C TRP A 61 22.92 2.33 7.27
N ALA A 62 22.05 3.35 7.36
CA ALA A 62 21.51 3.82 8.61
C ALA A 62 20.29 3.01 9.08
N GLU A 63 19.54 2.44 8.12
CA GLU A 63 18.27 1.75 8.40
C GLU A 63 18.42 0.22 8.49
N CYS A 64 19.41 -0.36 7.81
CA CYS A 64 19.55 -1.80 7.63
C CYS A 64 20.97 -2.27 7.90
N ARG A 65 21.11 -3.58 8.10
CA ARG A 65 22.39 -4.31 8.09
C ARG A 65 22.42 -5.21 6.86
N PRO A 66 22.95 -4.73 5.71
CA PRO A 66 22.87 -5.46 4.44
C PRO A 66 23.50 -6.86 4.50
N GLU A 67 24.60 -7.02 5.23
CA GLU A 67 25.27 -8.31 5.37
C GLU A 67 24.37 -9.34 6.05
N ALA A 68 23.70 -8.96 7.14
CA ALA A 68 22.76 -9.84 7.84
C ALA A 68 21.53 -10.16 6.96
N MET A 69 21.08 -9.19 6.17
CA MET A 69 19.97 -9.42 5.24
C MET A 69 20.35 -10.44 4.16
N GLU A 70 21.57 -10.37 3.63
CA GLU A 70 22.07 -11.33 2.65
C GLU A 70 22.17 -12.74 3.24
N GLU A 71 22.70 -12.87 4.46
CA GLU A 71 22.77 -14.14 5.21
C GLU A 71 21.38 -14.76 5.44
N ASP A 72 20.38 -13.94 5.78
CA ASP A 72 19.00 -14.37 6.04
C ASP A 72 18.17 -14.51 4.76
N GLY A 73 18.70 -14.19 3.59
CA GLY A 73 17.97 -14.22 2.32
C GLY A 73 16.88 -13.16 2.21
N VAL A 74 16.99 -12.06 2.96
CA VAL A 74 16.06 -10.93 2.95
C VAL A 74 16.42 -9.95 1.84
N LEU A 75 15.45 -9.61 1.01
CA LEU A 75 15.65 -8.65 -0.08
C LEU A 75 15.61 -7.20 0.41
N LEU A 76 16.26 -6.32 -0.32
CA LEU A 76 16.19 -4.89 -0.12
C LEU A 76 15.52 -4.22 -1.31
N ALA A 77 14.50 -3.40 -1.05
CA ALA A 77 13.84 -2.61 -2.07
C ALA A 77 13.59 -1.17 -1.60
N ARG A 78 13.52 -0.25 -2.52
CA ARG A 78 13.20 1.15 -2.26
C ARG A 78 11.89 1.51 -2.94
N ARG A 79 10.94 2.05 -2.18
CA ARG A 79 9.68 2.58 -2.75
C ARG A 79 9.84 4.04 -3.18
N LEU A 80 8.95 4.50 -4.04
CA LEU A 80 8.94 5.88 -4.53
C LEU A 80 8.37 6.88 -3.51
N SER A 81 7.56 6.40 -2.57
CA SER A 81 7.01 7.23 -1.50
C SER A 81 8.01 7.44 -0.36
N GLY A 82 7.79 8.47 0.44
CA GLY A 82 8.57 8.73 1.65
C GLY A 82 8.26 7.76 2.78
N GLY A 83 8.68 8.10 3.99
CA GLY A 83 8.43 7.31 5.20
C GLY A 83 9.61 6.45 5.62
N GLY A 84 9.40 5.65 6.68
CA GLY A 84 10.39 4.79 7.31
C GLY A 84 10.61 3.45 6.60
N ALA A 85 11.56 2.67 7.09
CA ALA A 85 11.78 1.31 6.67
C ALA A 85 10.71 0.38 7.25
N VAL A 86 10.24 -0.57 6.47
CA VAL A 86 9.27 -1.59 6.87
C VAL A 86 9.75 -2.97 6.42
N TYR A 87 9.38 -3.99 7.17
CA TYR A 87 9.62 -5.38 6.81
C TYR A 87 8.35 -6.00 6.23
N HIS A 88 8.49 -6.68 5.12
CA HIS A 88 7.44 -7.45 4.47
C HIS A 88 7.79 -8.94 4.45
N ASP A 89 6.80 -9.78 4.64
CA ASP A 89 6.85 -11.20 4.34
C ASP A 89 5.49 -11.69 3.78
N LEU A 90 5.33 -12.98 3.59
CA LEU A 90 4.08 -13.54 3.05
C LEU A 90 2.90 -13.48 4.03
N GLY A 91 3.14 -13.15 5.30
CA GLY A 91 2.08 -12.85 6.27
C GLY A 91 1.55 -11.42 6.17
N ASN A 92 2.22 -10.57 5.39
CA ASN A 92 1.85 -9.17 5.22
C ASN A 92 1.13 -8.94 3.89
N LEU A 93 -0.14 -8.60 3.93
CA LEU A 93 -0.90 -8.19 2.75
C LEU A 93 -0.78 -6.68 2.55
N ASN A 94 -0.21 -6.28 1.43
CA ASN A 94 -0.21 -4.87 1.01
C ASN A 94 -1.47 -4.57 0.19
N PHE A 95 -2.03 -3.40 0.43
CA PHE A 95 -3.12 -2.85 -0.36
C PHE A 95 -2.79 -1.42 -0.76
N THR A 96 -2.95 -1.10 -2.03
CA THR A 96 -2.67 0.23 -2.58
C THR A 96 -3.93 0.74 -3.28
N PHE A 97 -4.45 1.88 -2.82
CA PHE A 97 -5.51 2.59 -3.51
C PHE A 97 -4.89 3.64 -4.43
N ILE A 98 -5.20 3.55 -5.71
CA ILE A 98 -4.71 4.47 -6.74
C ILE A 98 -5.91 5.17 -7.37
N ALA A 99 -5.94 6.48 -7.26
CA ALA A 99 -7.00 7.31 -7.82
C ALA A 99 -6.47 8.71 -8.12
N ARG A 100 -7.11 9.41 -9.05
CA ARG A 100 -6.85 10.82 -9.27
C ARG A 100 -7.23 11.65 -8.04
N SER A 101 -6.59 12.81 -7.87
CA SER A 101 -6.74 13.68 -6.69
C SER A 101 -8.18 13.98 -6.30
N ALA A 102 -9.09 14.10 -7.27
CA ALA A 102 -10.51 14.33 -7.02
C ALA A 102 -11.22 13.18 -6.27
N LEU A 103 -10.71 11.96 -6.37
CA LEU A 103 -11.25 10.76 -5.71
C LEU A 103 -10.39 10.29 -4.54
N TYR A 104 -9.18 10.82 -4.42
CA TYR A 104 -8.25 10.39 -3.38
C TYR A 104 -8.67 10.95 -2.02
N SER A 105 -8.89 10.05 -1.07
CA SER A 105 -9.26 10.42 0.31
C SER A 105 -8.79 9.34 1.27
N VAL A 106 -7.75 9.64 2.05
CA VAL A 106 -7.21 8.70 3.05
C VAL A 106 -8.30 8.23 4.03
N PRO A 107 -9.14 9.10 4.63
CA PRO A 107 -10.19 8.63 5.53
C PRO A 107 -11.15 7.63 4.89
N ARG A 108 -11.59 7.88 3.66
CA ARG A 108 -12.49 6.96 2.94
C ARG A 108 -11.82 5.60 2.65
N HIS A 109 -10.55 5.61 2.27
CA HIS A 109 -9.82 4.38 2.02
C HIS A 109 -9.62 3.56 3.30
N LEU A 110 -9.34 4.21 4.42
CA LEU A 110 -9.27 3.56 5.73
C LEU A 110 -10.62 2.98 6.16
N GLU A 111 -11.72 3.68 5.93
CA GLU A 111 -13.09 3.18 6.19
C GLU A 111 -13.40 1.91 5.39
N VAL A 112 -12.94 1.82 4.13
CA VAL A 112 -13.09 0.60 3.32
C VAL A 112 -12.39 -0.59 3.98
N ILE A 113 -11.17 -0.40 4.47
CA ILE A 113 -10.42 -1.44 5.15
C ILE A 113 -11.10 -1.83 6.47
N LEU A 114 -11.51 -0.87 7.29
CA LEU A 114 -12.24 -1.13 8.54
C LEU A 114 -13.52 -1.92 8.29
N LYS A 115 -14.30 -1.54 7.29
CA LYS A 115 -15.51 -2.27 6.92
C LYS A 115 -15.19 -3.69 6.46
N SER A 116 -14.11 -3.87 5.72
CA SER A 116 -13.68 -5.20 5.28
C SER A 116 -13.27 -6.09 6.47
N LEU A 117 -12.53 -5.55 7.44
CA LEU A 117 -12.17 -6.24 8.67
C LEU A 117 -13.43 -6.61 9.48
N SER A 118 -14.37 -5.68 9.62
CA SER A 118 -15.65 -5.91 10.31
C SER A 118 -16.46 -7.05 9.67
N LEU A 119 -16.48 -7.16 8.34
CA LEU A 119 -17.13 -8.27 7.64
C LEU A 119 -16.47 -9.63 7.92
N LEU A 120 -15.20 -9.63 8.29
CA LEU A 120 -14.45 -10.80 8.72
C LEU A 120 -14.55 -11.07 10.23
N GLY A 121 -15.32 -10.25 10.96
CA GLY A 121 -15.46 -10.36 12.42
C GLY A 121 -14.24 -9.82 13.19
N ILE A 122 -13.38 -9.04 12.55
CA ILE A 122 -12.19 -8.45 13.16
C ILE A 122 -12.52 -7.00 13.54
N PRO A 123 -12.57 -6.66 14.85
CA PRO A 123 -12.77 -5.28 15.28
C PRO A 123 -11.49 -4.49 14.98
N GLY A 124 -11.65 -3.29 14.46
CA GLY A 124 -10.52 -2.40 14.18
C GLY A 124 -10.91 -0.94 14.39
N GLU A 125 -9.92 -0.13 14.66
CA GLU A 125 -10.09 1.33 14.81
C GLU A 125 -9.00 2.10 14.06
N ILE A 126 -9.31 3.35 13.72
CA ILE A 126 -8.33 4.27 13.13
C ILE A 126 -7.49 4.83 14.27
N SER A 127 -6.17 4.66 14.18
CA SER A 127 -5.19 5.18 15.13
C SER A 127 -4.33 6.25 14.45
N GLY A 128 -4.12 7.37 15.12
CA GLY A 128 -3.30 8.45 14.59
C GLY A 128 -3.86 9.04 13.28
N ARG A 129 -2.97 9.32 12.33
CA ARG A 129 -3.35 9.94 11.05
C ARG A 129 -3.73 8.92 9.96
N ASN A 130 -3.04 7.80 9.91
CA ASN A 130 -3.07 6.89 8.76
C ASN A 130 -2.97 5.41 9.17
N ASP A 131 -3.09 5.08 10.44
CA ASP A 131 -2.90 3.74 10.93
C ASP A 131 -4.25 3.11 11.31
N LEU A 132 -4.33 1.81 11.14
CA LEU A 132 -5.42 0.97 11.64
C LEU A 132 -4.85 -0.02 12.64
N THR A 133 -5.56 -0.19 13.76
CA THR A 133 -5.22 -1.17 14.79
C THR A 133 -6.38 -2.14 14.98
N VAL A 134 -6.07 -3.38 15.30
CA VAL A 134 -7.03 -4.46 15.60
C VAL A 134 -6.73 -5.04 16.97
#